data_dd72c5052f4a0159295ac4c97129bbbd
#
_entry.id   dd72c5052f4a0159295ac4c97129bbbd
#
_cell.length_a   1.000
_cell.length_b   1.000
_cell.length_c   1.000
_cell.angle_alpha   90.00
_cell.angle_beta   90.00
_cell.angle_gamma   90.00
#
_symmetry.space_group_name_H-M   'P 1'
#
loop_
_entity.id
_entity.type
_entity.pdbx_description
1 polymer ?
#
loop_
_entity_poly.entity_id
_entity_poly.type
_entity_poly.pdbx_seq_one_letter_code
_entity_poly.pdbx_strand_id
1 'polypeptide(L)'
;MVSSSVNTSPGFVDAHSHLRSTSYAEQGIGGPCFEEALLRMCAMTSPPLEDDAFVACVDLIERGVTTVQAMFHTFGDPDDYLEALHATIRGVEKSGIRAVIILGTTDQAEFLPLGAEDPGLPDFCSVSRRLSEAEYVEVVAQARAKYPEVTFGVGPVGPQWCSDSLLGTIGEIASEGYRIHSHFLESAAQRTWAPGSSLERLRVHHLLGPNTSLAHAVWCSDSELHTLADLGVQLVTCPLSNRLLGTGEAPVESWLNHGITTGIGLDSADSSIRPLEVARLAFSPSEADEALTTGGLACVGVMRSDDTVIWQDRERGLVGSVEIDGRVLINQGQFHDQSAVEGARQRIFEAMQRDAVNRTKRLSEIDSVSHDYRRSVEGCLK
;
A
#
# COMPACT_ATOMS: atom_id res chain seq x y z
N MET A 1 -5.96 -41.46 19.52
CA MET A 1 -6.79 -40.59 18.70
C MET A 1 -6.55 -39.17 19.22
N VAL A 2 -5.66 -38.43 18.61
CA VAL A 2 -5.48 -36.99 18.89
C VAL A 2 -6.66 -36.32 18.26
N SER A 3 -7.54 -35.71 19.06
CA SER A 3 -8.59 -34.82 18.58
C SER A 3 -7.89 -33.66 17.87
N SER A 4 -7.88 -33.68 16.55
CA SER A 4 -7.51 -32.52 15.76
C SER A 4 -8.62 -31.49 15.96
N SER A 5 -8.45 -30.57 16.94
CA SER A 5 -9.22 -29.34 16.96
C SER A 5 -8.92 -28.67 15.62
N VAL A 6 -9.94 -28.49 14.80
CA VAL A 6 -9.83 -27.74 13.55
C VAL A 6 -9.34 -26.35 13.96
N ASN A 7 -8.15 -25.96 13.52
CA ASN A 7 -7.54 -24.68 13.88
C ASN A 7 -8.16 -23.60 12.97
N THR A 8 -9.32 -23.09 13.34
CA THR A 8 -10.07 -22.06 12.61
C THR A 8 -9.85 -20.72 13.25
N SER A 9 -9.62 -19.69 12.45
CA SER A 9 -9.54 -18.31 12.89
C SER A 9 -10.29 -17.39 11.92
N PRO A 10 -10.57 -16.13 12.32
CA PRO A 10 -10.88 -15.06 11.36
C PRO A 10 -9.78 -14.97 10.31
N GLY A 11 -10.12 -14.47 9.13
CA GLY A 11 -9.13 -14.13 8.12
C GLY A 11 -8.25 -12.96 8.56
N PHE A 12 -7.01 -12.94 8.07
CA PHE A 12 -6.11 -11.82 8.27
C PHE A 12 -6.48 -10.63 7.38
N VAL A 13 -6.09 -9.45 7.83
CA VAL A 13 -6.26 -8.19 7.11
C VAL A 13 -4.88 -7.64 6.76
N ASP A 14 -4.66 -7.37 5.47
CA ASP A 14 -3.57 -6.55 5.00
C ASP A 14 -4.07 -5.10 4.88
N ALA A 15 -3.70 -4.27 5.84
CA ALA A 15 -4.24 -2.92 5.96
C ALA A 15 -3.52 -1.88 5.08
N HIS A 16 -2.48 -2.27 4.35
CA HIS A 16 -1.78 -1.44 3.37
C HIS A 16 -1.02 -2.31 2.36
N SER A 17 -1.39 -2.20 1.10
CA SER A 17 -0.78 -2.93 -0.01
C SER A 17 -0.82 -2.10 -1.30
N HIS A 18 0.04 -2.45 -2.27
CA HIS A 18 0.00 -1.93 -3.63
C HIS A 18 -0.42 -2.97 -4.67
N LEU A 19 -0.82 -4.17 -4.23
CA LEU A 19 -1.24 -5.30 -5.06
C LEU A 19 -0.23 -5.64 -6.17
N ARG A 20 1.04 -5.74 -5.80
CA ARG A 20 2.11 -6.17 -6.69
C ARG A 20 2.45 -7.64 -6.46
N SER A 21 2.50 -8.42 -7.54
CA SER A 21 2.89 -9.85 -7.50
C SER A 21 4.41 -10.06 -7.58
N THR A 22 5.15 -9.00 -7.90
CA THR A 22 6.62 -8.99 -7.95
C THR A 22 7.16 -7.92 -7.03
N SER A 23 8.04 -8.31 -6.11
CA SER A 23 8.63 -7.39 -5.14
C SER A 23 9.63 -6.42 -5.76
N TYR A 24 9.94 -5.36 -5.03
CA TYR A 24 11.01 -4.43 -5.39
C TYR A 24 12.35 -5.16 -5.60
N ALA A 25 12.69 -6.07 -4.69
CA ALA A 25 13.94 -6.82 -4.71
C ALA A 25 14.10 -7.69 -5.97
N GLU A 26 13.02 -8.37 -6.40
CA GLU A 26 13.02 -9.18 -7.63
C GLU A 26 13.26 -8.34 -8.89
N GLN A 27 12.94 -7.06 -8.84
CA GLN A 27 13.19 -6.12 -9.93
C GLN A 27 14.52 -5.39 -9.83
N GLY A 28 15.33 -5.67 -8.80
CA GLY A 28 16.61 -5.00 -8.57
C GLY A 28 16.45 -3.56 -8.04
N ILE A 29 15.27 -3.26 -7.45
CA ILE A 29 15.00 -1.97 -6.83
C ILE A 29 15.51 -2.01 -5.38
N GLY A 30 16.23 -0.99 -5.01
CA GLY A 30 16.79 -0.75 -3.70
C GLY A 30 17.71 0.45 -3.80
N GLY A 31 18.14 1.00 -2.69
CA GLY A 31 19.02 2.15 -2.68
C GLY A 31 19.58 2.38 -1.28
N PRO A 32 20.52 3.32 -1.14
CA PRO A 32 21.08 3.69 0.15
C PRO A 32 20.10 4.50 1.02
N CYS A 33 19.00 4.99 0.43
CA CYS A 33 17.92 5.67 1.12
C CYS A 33 16.59 5.42 0.37
N PHE A 34 15.50 5.69 1.07
CA PHE A 34 14.13 5.48 0.58
C PHE A 34 13.83 6.32 -0.69
N GLU A 35 14.24 7.58 -0.70
CA GLU A 35 13.97 8.50 -1.80
C GLU A 35 14.64 8.05 -3.10
N GLU A 36 15.86 7.50 -3.01
CA GLU A 36 16.53 6.90 -4.16
C GLU A 36 15.83 5.60 -4.59
N ALA A 37 15.30 4.82 -3.67
CA ALA A 37 14.50 3.66 -4.02
C ALA A 37 13.23 4.06 -4.79
N LEU A 38 12.53 5.14 -4.39
CA LEU A 38 11.41 5.71 -5.15
C LEU A 38 11.80 6.13 -6.56
N LEU A 39 12.96 6.82 -6.71
CA LEU A 39 13.48 7.17 -8.01
C LEU A 39 13.75 5.92 -8.86
N ARG A 40 14.34 4.87 -8.28
CA ARG A 40 14.64 3.61 -8.96
C ARG A 40 13.36 2.84 -9.34
N MET A 41 12.23 3.06 -8.65
CA MET A 41 10.93 2.49 -9.04
C MET A 41 10.47 2.97 -10.42
N CYS A 42 10.94 4.14 -10.91
CA CYS A 42 10.69 4.58 -12.29
C CYS A 42 11.26 3.60 -13.34
N ALA A 43 12.24 2.80 -12.96
CA ALA A 43 12.83 1.79 -13.85
C ALA A 43 12.07 0.45 -13.85
N MET A 44 11.08 0.26 -12.97
CA MET A 44 10.37 -1.02 -12.84
C MET A 44 9.68 -1.44 -14.14
N THR A 45 9.63 -2.73 -14.34
CA THR A 45 8.73 -3.33 -15.33
C THR A 45 7.31 -3.34 -14.77
N SER A 46 6.35 -2.87 -15.56
CA SER A 46 4.93 -3.03 -15.24
C SER A 46 4.38 -4.28 -15.92
N PRO A 47 4.05 -5.35 -15.18
CA PRO A 47 3.35 -6.50 -15.74
C PRO A 47 1.93 -6.10 -16.17
N PRO A 48 1.18 -6.97 -16.89
CA PRO A 48 -0.23 -6.75 -17.13
C PRO A 48 -0.97 -6.58 -15.80
N LEU A 49 -1.57 -5.39 -15.58
CA LEU A 49 -2.10 -4.98 -14.27
C LEU A 49 -3.19 -5.90 -13.72
N GLU A 50 -4.04 -6.46 -14.59
CA GLU A 50 -5.06 -7.44 -14.18
C GLU A 50 -4.42 -8.71 -13.62
N ASP A 51 -3.39 -9.23 -14.31
CA ASP A 51 -2.68 -10.43 -13.85
C ASP A 51 -1.87 -10.15 -12.58
N ASP A 52 -1.23 -8.97 -12.49
CA ASP A 52 -0.44 -8.55 -11.34
C ASP A 52 -1.31 -8.46 -10.08
N ALA A 53 -2.43 -7.76 -10.16
CA ALA A 53 -3.39 -7.64 -9.06
C ALA A 53 -4.02 -9.00 -8.70
N PHE A 54 -4.38 -9.81 -9.71
CA PHE A 54 -4.96 -11.14 -9.48
C PHE A 54 -4.00 -12.05 -8.72
N VAL A 55 -2.75 -12.16 -9.18
CA VAL A 55 -1.75 -13.03 -8.54
C VAL A 55 -1.40 -12.51 -7.15
N ALA A 56 -1.22 -11.19 -6.98
CA ALA A 56 -0.99 -10.60 -5.65
C ALA A 56 -2.11 -10.94 -4.66
N CYS A 57 -3.37 -10.82 -5.08
CA CYS A 57 -4.52 -11.17 -4.25
C CYS A 57 -4.56 -12.68 -3.92
N VAL A 58 -4.28 -13.55 -4.89
CA VAL A 58 -4.22 -15.00 -4.65
C VAL A 58 -3.11 -15.34 -3.66
N ASP A 59 -1.94 -14.72 -3.81
CA ASP A 59 -0.82 -14.88 -2.88
C ASP A 59 -1.17 -14.46 -1.44
N LEU A 60 -1.97 -13.42 -1.28
CA LEU A 60 -2.52 -13.00 0.02
C LEU A 60 -3.49 -14.05 0.58
N ILE A 61 -4.45 -14.52 -0.23
CA ILE A 61 -5.45 -15.52 0.18
C ILE A 61 -4.76 -16.85 0.58
N GLU A 62 -3.75 -17.29 -0.14
CA GLU A 62 -2.96 -18.50 0.16
C GLU A 62 -2.22 -18.40 1.51
N ARG A 63 -2.11 -17.18 2.07
CA ARG A 63 -1.50 -16.89 3.40
C ARG A 63 -2.52 -16.54 4.46
N GLY A 64 -3.81 -16.71 4.16
CA GLY A 64 -4.91 -16.48 5.11
C GLY A 64 -5.38 -15.04 5.20
N VAL A 65 -4.96 -14.17 4.30
CA VAL A 65 -5.51 -12.80 4.19
C VAL A 65 -6.84 -12.89 3.44
N THR A 66 -7.88 -12.32 4.02
CA THR A 66 -9.23 -12.28 3.43
C THR A 66 -9.68 -10.88 3.06
N THR A 67 -9.03 -9.86 3.65
CA THR A 67 -9.33 -8.46 3.40
C THR A 67 -8.04 -7.69 3.14
N VAL A 68 -8.03 -6.85 2.09
CA VAL A 68 -6.89 -5.99 1.76
C VAL A 68 -7.32 -4.55 1.54
N GLN A 69 -6.55 -3.59 2.04
CA GLN A 69 -6.63 -2.19 1.65
C GLN A 69 -5.50 -1.88 0.68
N ALA A 70 -5.86 -1.56 -0.55
CA ALA A 70 -4.92 -1.28 -1.62
C ALA A 70 -4.81 0.21 -1.89
N MET A 71 -3.62 0.78 -1.73
CA MET A 71 -3.30 2.12 -2.22
C MET A 71 -3.08 2.01 -3.74
N PHE A 72 -4.08 2.42 -4.51
CA PHE A 72 -3.98 2.49 -5.96
C PHE A 72 -3.61 3.90 -6.37
N HIS A 73 -2.54 4.04 -7.09
CA HIS A 73 -2.14 5.29 -7.73
C HIS A 73 -1.39 4.99 -9.03
N THR A 74 -1.56 5.86 -10.01
CA THR A 74 -0.87 5.82 -11.29
C THR A 74 -0.72 7.24 -11.84
N PHE A 75 0.02 7.36 -12.93
CA PHE A 75 0.28 8.62 -13.59
C PHE A 75 -0.28 8.58 -15.01
N GLY A 76 -0.57 9.72 -15.56
CA GLY A 76 -1.16 9.86 -16.88
C GLY A 76 -2.36 10.80 -16.87
N ASP A 77 -3.18 10.71 -17.89
CA ASP A 77 -4.46 11.40 -17.96
C ASP A 77 -5.59 10.59 -17.27
N PRO A 78 -6.83 11.12 -17.21
CA PRO A 78 -7.94 10.41 -16.60
C PRO A 78 -8.23 9.03 -17.23
N ASP A 79 -8.04 8.90 -18.53
CA ASP A 79 -8.29 7.64 -19.23
C ASP A 79 -7.24 6.59 -18.87
N ASP A 80 -5.95 6.97 -18.80
CA ASP A 80 -4.86 6.11 -18.33
C ASP A 80 -5.11 5.64 -16.88
N TYR A 81 -5.52 6.54 -15.98
CA TYR A 81 -5.83 6.21 -14.59
C TYR A 81 -6.99 5.22 -14.51
N LEU A 82 -8.08 5.48 -15.22
CA LEU A 82 -9.26 4.63 -15.22
C LEU A 82 -8.99 3.27 -15.88
N GLU A 83 -8.22 3.21 -16.97
CA GLU A 83 -7.86 1.94 -17.61
C GLU A 83 -7.05 1.06 -16.65
N ALA A 84 -6.05 1.62 -15.98
CA ALA A 84 -5.26 0.93 -14.98
C ALA A 84 -6.11 0.48 -13.79
N LEU A 85 -7.00 1.35 -13.27
CA LEU A 85 -7.93 1.01 -12.20
C LEU A 85 -8.87 -0.13 -12.60
N HIS A 86 -9.43 -0.07 -13.80
CA HIS A 86 -10.32 -1.12 -14.32
C HIS A 86 -9.61 -2.47 -14.44
N ALA A 87 -8.35 -2.48 -14.88
CA ALA A 87 -7.55 -3.71 -14.94
C ALA A 87 -7.28 -4.26 -13.53
N THR A 88 -6.92 -3.41 -12.58
CA THR A 88 -6.70 -3.80 -11.18
C THR A 88 -7.96 -4.37 -10.55
N ILE A 89 -9.12 -3.71 -10.72
CA ILE A 89 -10.40 -4.19 -10.18
C ILE A 89 -10.75 -5.57 -10.74
N ARG A 90 -10.59 -5.81 -12.05
CA ARG A 90 -10.84 -7.14 -12.63
C ARG A 90 -9.95 -8.23 -12.01
N GLY A 91 -8.68 -7.90 -11.72
CA GLY A 91 -7.79 -8.84 -11.03
C GLY A 91 -8.26 -9.16 -9.60
N VAL A 92 -8.67 -8.13 -8.86
CA VAL A 92 -9.23 -8.25 -7.50
C VAL A 92 -10.51 -9.09 -7.52
N GLU A 93 -11.49 -8.76 -8.37
CA GLU A 93 -12.77 -9.49 -8.50
C GLU A 93 -12.55 -10.96 -8.85
N LYS A 94 -11.62 -11.22 -9.76
CA LYS A 94 -11.26 -12.59 -10.19
C LYS A 94 -10.68 -13.41 -9.04
N SER A 95 -9.95 -12.81 -8.11
CA SER A 95 -9.39 -13.49 -6.94
C SER A 95 -10.45 -13.82 -5.89
N GLY A 96 -11.48 -12.98 -5.78
CA GLY A 96 -12.54 -13.08 -4.78
C GLY A 96 -12.16 -12.56 -3.39
N ILE A 97 -10.99 -11.91 -3.23
CA ILE A 97 -10.60 -11.25 -1.98
C ILE A 97 -11.51 -10.04 -1.70
N ARG A 98 -11.79 -9.76 -0.43
CA ARG A 98 -12.43 -8.49 -0.07
C ARG A 98 -11.40 -7.37 -0.16
N ALA A 99 -11.69 -6.33 -0.94
CA ALA A 99 -10.78 -5.20 -1.11
C ALA A 99 -11.43 -3.85 -0.80
N VAL A 100 -10.65 -2.98 -0.16
CA VAL A 100 -10.89 -1.53 -0.10
C VAL A 100 -9.85 -0.87 -0.99
N ILE A 101 -10.28 -0.20 -2.05
CA ILE A 101 -9.36 0.42 -3.02
C ILE A 101 -9.30 1.91 -2.74
N ILE A 102 -8.12 2.38 -2.35
CA ILE A 102 -7.87 3.80 -2.12
C ILE A 102 -7.45 4.42 -3.44
N LEU A 103 -8.22 5.37 -3.94
CA LEU A 103 -7.89 6.15 -5.13
C LEU A 103 -6.88 7.22 -4.73
N GLY A 104 -5.61 6.88 -4.84
CA GLY A 104 -4.50 7.75 -4.48
C GLY A 104 -4.19 8.76 -5.56
N THR A 105 -3.76 9.97 -5.16
CA THR A 105 -3.30 11.00 -6.09
C THR A 105 -2.18 11.83 -5.49
N THR A 106 -1.44 12.51 -6.35
CA THR A 106 -0.37 13.44 -6.02
C THR A 106 -0.16 14.39 -7.19
N ASP A 107 0.23 15.62 -6.94
CA ASP A 107 0.59 16.62 -7.94
C ASP A 107 2.10 16.93 -7.97
N GLN A 108 2.90 16.16 -7.21
CA GLN A 108 4.35 16.29 -7.12
C GLN A 108 5.07 14.98 -7.49
N ALA A 109 6.36 15.07 -7.82
CA ALA A 109 7.20 13.88 -7.95
C ALA A 109 7.47 13.27 -6.57
N GLU A 110 7.23 11.96 -6.43
CA GLU A 110 7.34 11.27 -5.13
C GLU A 110 8.79 11.11 -4.65
N PHE A 111 9.76 11.31 -5.51
CA PHE A 111 11.19 11.25 -5.23
C PHE A 111 11.87 12.63 -5.15
N LEU A 112 11.10 13.74 -5.21
CA LEU A 112 11.64 15.10 -5.07
C LEU A 112 10.86 15.89 -4.01
N PRO A 113 11.54 16.79 -3.28
CA PRO A 113 10.88 17.75 -2.41
C PRO A 113 9.94 18.68 -3.18
N LEU A 114 8.92 19.17 -2.54
CA LEU A 114 7.98 20.12 -3.12
C LEU A 114 8.71 21.35 -3.67
N GLY A 115 8.53 21.61 -4.96
CA GLY A 115 9.13 22.76 -5.64
C GLY A 115 10.63 22.62 -5.95
N ALA A 116 11.22 21.44 -5.79
CA ALA A 116 12.60 21.17 -6.20
C ALA A 116 12.74 21.23 -7.73
N GLU A 117 13.90 21.77 -8.18
CA GLU A 117 14.26 21.71 -9.60
C GLU A 117 14.70 20.29 -9.95
N ASP A 118 14.46 19.88 -11.19
CA ASP A 118 14.93 18.60 -11.73
C ASP A 118 16.47 18.60 -11.75
N PRO A 119 17.13 17.67 -11.03
CA PRO A 119 18.57 17.57 -11.00
C PRO A 119 19.19 16.93 -12.26
N GLY A 120 18.46 16.87 -13.38
CA GLY A 120 18.90 16.22 -14.62
C GLY A 120 18.57 14.73 -14.65
N LEU A 121 17.41 14.35 -14.17
CA LEU A 121 16.94 12.97 -14.17
C LEU A 121 16.67 12.46 -15.59
N PRO A 122 16.79 11.14 -15.84
CA PRO A 122 16.42 10.56 -17.11
C PRO A 122 14.95 10.84 -17.48
N ASP A 123 14.67 11.03 -18.77
CA ASP A 123 13.33 11.39 -19.27
C ASP A 123 12.22 10.45 -18.79
N PHE A 124 12.51 9.16 -18.62
CA PHE A 124 11.52 8.19 -18.13
C PHE A 124 11.19 8.34 -16.63
N CYS A 125 11.99 9.11 -15.87
CA CYS A 125 11.68 9.51 -14.50
C CYS A 125 10.80 10.76 -14.46
N SER A 126 10.79 11.55 -15.54
CA SER A 126 9.89 12.70 -15.62
C SER A 126 8.46 12.18 -15.70
N VAL A 127 7.72 12.36 -14.62
CA VAL A 127 6.30 12.03 -14.61
C VAL A 127 5.60 12.99 -15.56
N SER A 128 5.25 12.46 -16.72
CA SER A 128 4.79 13.25 -17.85
C SER A 128 3.51 14.00 -17.56
N ARG A 129 2.61 13.43 -16.76
CA ARG A 129 1.34 14.06 -16.40
C ARG A 129 0.78 13.47 -15.12
N ARG A 130 0.18 14.33 -14.31
CA ARG A 130 -0.62 13.97 -13.13
C ARG A 130 -2.03 14.51 -13.33
N LEU A 131 -2.99 13.91 -12.65
CA LEU A 131 -4.35 14.43 -12.65
C LEU A 131 -4.37 15.83 -12.05
N SER A 132 -5.05 16.76 -12.72
CA SER A 132 -5.50 17.99 -12.08
C SER A 132 -6.58 17.68 -11.04
N GLU A 133 -6.84 18.60 -10.14
CA GLU A 133 -7.89 18.48 -9.12
C GLU A 133 -9.25 18.13 -9.74
N ALA A 134 -9.64 18.83 -10.82
CA ALA A 134 -10.91 18.59 -11.52
C ALA A 134 -10.97 17.19 -12.15
N GLU A 135 -9.87 16.73 -12.74
CA GLU A 135 -9.77 15.38 -13.31
C GLU A 135 -9.82 14.31 -12.21
N TYR A 136 -9.22 14.56 -11.05
CA TYR A 136 -9.29 13.63 -9.93
C TYR A 136 -10.73 13.48 -9.41
N VAL A 137 -11.46 14.59 -9.26
CA VAL A 137 -12.90 14.56 -8.91
C VAL A 137 -13.69 13.73 -9.90
N GLU A 138 -13.44 13.92 -11.20
CA GLU A 138 -14.11 13.17 -12.27
C GLU A 138 -13.77 11.66 -12.21
N VAL A 139 -12.51 11.30 -12.03
CA VAL A 139 -12.06 9.91 -11.90
C VAL A 139 -12.74 9.22 -10.73
N VAL A 140 -12.80 9.85 -9.55
CA VAL A 140 -13.47 9.29 -8.36
C VAL A 140 -14.97 9.07 -8.64
N ALA A 141 -15.63 10.04 -9.26
CA ALA A 141 -17.04 9.93 -9.60
C ALA A 141 -17.30 8.80 -10.62
N GLN A 142 -16.48 8.69 -11.66
CA GLN A 142 -16.59 7.63 -12.67
C GLN A 142 -16.32 6.24 -12.09
N ALA A 143 -15.29 6.09 -11.25
CA ALA A 143 -14.98 4.83 -10.57
C ALA A 143 -16.17 4.34 -9.73
N ARG A 144 -16.71 5.22 -8.89
CA ARG A 144 -17.89 4.92 -8.05
C ARG A 144 -19.12 4.56 -8.88
N ALA A 145 -19.39 5.28 -9.95
CA ALA A 145 -20.54 5.03 -10.80
C ALA A 145 -20.43 3.68 -11.53
N LYS A 146 -19.23 3.31 -11.96
CA LYS A 146 -18.98 2.08 -12.71
C LYS A 146 -18.94 0.83 -11.83
N TYR A 147 -18.47 0.97 -10.59
CA TYR A 147 -18.28 -0.14 -9.66
C TYR A 147 -18.98 0.12 -8.32
N PRO A 148 -20.32 0.12 -8.27
CA PRO A 148 -21.08 0.44 -7.06
C PRO A 148 -20.87 -0.59 -5.93
N GLU A 149 -20.41 -1.81 -6.24
CA GLU A 149 -20.13 -2.87 -5.27
C GLU A 149 -18.71 -2.80 -4.70
N VAL A 150 -17.81 -2.02 -5.30
CA VAL A 150 -16.43 -1.86 -4.82
C VAL A 150 -16.40 -0.78 -3.74
N THR A 151 -15.77 -1.11 -2.62
CA THR A 151 -15.51 -0.13 -1.56
C THR A 151 -14.31 0.74 -1.94
N PHE A 152 -14.56 2.02 -2.21
CA PHE A 152 -13.50 3.00 -2.48
C PHE A 152 -13.22 3.86 -1.26
N GLY A 153 -11.93 4.20 -1.10
CA GLY A 153 -11.46 5.32 -0.30
C GLY A 153 -10.72 6.31 -1.17
N VAL A 154 -10.27 7.40 -0.58
CA VAL A 154 -9.47 8.44 -1.24
C VAL A 154 -8.30 8.84 -0.35
N GLY A 155 -7.28 9.48 -0.92
CA GLY A 155 -6.20 10.02 -0.12
C GLY A 155 -5.04 10.55 -0.94
N PRO A 156 -4.22 11.42 -0.35
CA PRO A 156 -2.93 11.74 -0.92
C PRO A 156 -2.05 10.48 -0.90
N VAL A 157 -1.25 10.25 -1.92
CA VAL A 157 -0.21 9.20 -1.84
C VAL A 157 0.69 9.48 -0.63
N GLY A 158 1.08 10.73 -0.47
CA GLY A 158 1.71 11.24 0.75
C GLY A 158 1.52 12.76 0.83
N PRO A 159 1.24 13.31 2.02
CA PRO A 159 0.92 14.74 2.15
C PRO A 159 2.05 15.66 1.71
N GLN A 160 3.30 15.21 1.78
CA GLN A 160 4.48 15.95 1.35
C GLN A 160 4.59 16.08 -0.19
N TRP A 161 3.80 15.32 -0.94
CA TRP A 161 3.78 15.30 -2.40
C TRP A 161 2.52 15.92 -3.00
N CYS A 162 1.73 16.57 -2.16
CA CYS A 162 0.49 17.22 -2.58
C CYS A 162 0.53 18.72 -2.23
N SER A 163 0.02 19.55 -3.13
CA SER A 163 -0.28 20.95 -2.82
C SER A 163 -1.42 21.06 -1.79
N ASP A 164 -1.53 22.21 -1.13
CA ASP A 164 -2.64 22.48 -0.21
C ASP A 164 -3.98 22.50 -0.96
N SER A 165 -3.99 22.93 -2.22
CA SER A 165 -5.18 22.91 -3.07
C SER A 165 -5.66 21.48 -3.32
N LEU A 166 -4.74 20.56 -3.68
CA LEU A 166 -5.09 19.16 -3.88
C LEU A 166 -5.55 18.49 -2.57
N LEU A 167 -4.89 18.77 -1.44
CA LEU A 167 -5.33 18.28 -0.12
C LEU A 167 -6.75 18.76 0.22
N GLY A 168 -7.08 20.03 -0.12
CA GLY A 168 -8.42 20.58 0.04
C GLY A 168 -9.45 19.81 -0.80
N THR A 169 -9.16 19.58 -2.07
CA THR A 169 -10.02 18.81 -2.98
C THR A 169 -10.24 17.36 -2.47
N ILE A 170 -9.18 16.69 -1.99
CA ILE A 170 -9.31 15.35 -1.38
C ILE A 170 -10.21 15.41 -0.14
N GLY A 171 -10.07 16.44 0.70
CA GLY A 171 -10.89 16.66 1.89
C GLY A 171 -12.38 16.88 1.56
N GLU A 172 -12.67 17.64 0.50
CA GLU A 172 -14.03 17.82 0.00
C GLU A 172 -14.66 16.50 -0.44
N ILE A 173 -13.94 15.72 -1.25
CA ILE A 173 -14.40 14.38 -1.67
C ILE A 173 -14.59 13.47 -0.46
N ALA A 174 -13.65 13.45 0.48
CA ALA A 174 -13.71 12.60 1.68
C ALA A 174 -14.93 12.92 2.55
N SER A 175 -15.40 14.18 2.54
CA SER A 175 -16.60 14.63 3.27
C SER A 175 -17.89 13.93 2.82
N GLU A 176 -17.89 13.31 1.64
CA GLU A 176 -18.99 12.47 1.14
C GLU A 176 -19.04 11.08 1.82
N GLY A 177 -18.15 10.80 2.77
CA GLY A 177 -18.11 9.57 3.55
C GLY A 177 -17.09 8.55 3.07
N TYR A 178 -16.17 8.94 2.19
CA TYR A 178 -15.07 8.06 1.81
C TYR A 178 -14.10 7.84 2.97
N ARG A 179 -13.52 6.64 3.01
CA ARG A 179 -12.38 6.37 3.86
C ARG A 179 -11.16 7.11 3.34
N ILE A 180 -10.30 7.54 4.27
CA ILE A 180 -9.04 8.21 3.95
C ILE A 180 -7.88 7.28 4.29
N HIS A 181 -6.93 7.15 3.36
CA HIS A 181 -5.67 6.45 3.60
C HIS A 181 -4.51 7.15 2.91
N SER A 182 -3.34 7.14 3.53
CA SER A 182 -2.13 7.81 3.01
C SER A 182 -0.87 7.19 3.61
N HIS A 183 0.25 7.21 2.87
CA HIS A 183 1.57 7.08 3.50
C HIS A 183 1.84 8.32 4.35
N PHE A 184 2.48 8.13 5.48
CA PHE A 184 2.70 9.24 6.42
C PHE A 184 4.03 9.07 7.16
N LEU A 185 4.90 10.06 7.03
CA LEU A 185 6.19 10.14 7.73
C LEU A 185 6.96 8.81 7.72
N GLU A 186 7.05 8.20 6.56
CA GLU A 186 7.73 6.92 6.35
C GLU A 186 9.25 7.08 6.47
N SER A 187 9.82 8.15 5.87
CA SER A 187 11.24 8.49 5.97
C SER A 187 11.46 9.79 6.74
N ALA A 188 12.68 9.98 7.23
CA ALA A 188 13.09 11.23 7.88
C ALA A 188 12.98 12.44 6.95
N ALA A 189 13.25 12.26 5.66
CA ALA A 189 13.16 13.31 4.65
C ALA A 189 11.75 13.88 4.53
N GLN A 190 10.73 13.05 4.64
CA GLN A 190 9.33 13.47 4.52
C GLN A 190 8.92 14.53 5.55
N ARG A 191 9.60 14.60 6.70
CA ARG A 191 9.38 15.66 7.70
C ARG A 191 9.75 17.05 7.19
N THR A 192 10.65 17.15 6.23
CA THR A 192 11.20 18.42 5.73
C THR A 192 10.75 18.76 4.32
N TRP A 193 10.15 17.81 3.61
CA TRP A 193 9.78 17.96 2.21
C TRP A 193 8.50 18.76 1.98
N ALA A 194 7.64 18.86 2.98
CA ALA A 194 6.44 19.67 2.91
C ALA A 194 6.67 21.04 3.57
N PRO A 195 6.00 22.11 3.11
CA PRO A 195 5.98 23.38 3.82
C PRO A 195 5.23 23.20 5.13
N GLY A 196 5.93 23.27 6.26
CA GLY A 196 5.35 23.07 7.58
C GLY A 196 5.12 21.62 7.96
N SER A 197 4.23 21.37 8.91
CA SER A 197 3.93 20.04 9.43
C SER A 197 2.95 19.28 8.52
N SER A 198 3.31 18.10 8.06
CA SER A 198 2.41 17.20 7.31
C SER A 198 1.13 16.88 8.10
N LEU A 199 1.24 16.70 9.43
CA LEU A 199 0.07 16.49 10.31
C LEU A 199 -0.89 17.67 10.28
N GLU A 200 -0.36 18.89 10.42
CA GLU A 200 -1.18 20.12 10.42
C GLU A 200 -1.85 20.35 9.07
N ARG A 201 -1.15 20.07 7.96
CA ARG A 201 -1.73 20.16 6.62
C ARG A 201 -2.90 19.19 6.44
N LEU A 202 -2.75 17.92 6.87
CA LEU A 202 -3.86 16.97 6.86
C LEU A 202 -5.02 17.42 7.75
N ARG A 203 -4.71 18.01 8.93
CA ARG A 203 -5.71 18.49 9.87
C ARG A 203 -6.55 19.64 9.33
N VAL A 204 -5.91 20.67 8.75
CA VAL A 204 -6.62 21.85 8.22
C VAL A 204 -7.46 21.53 6.98
N HIS A 205 -7.11 20.47 6.25
CA HIS A 205 -7.88 19.99 5.10
C HIS A 205 -8.87 18.86 5.45
N HIS A 206 -9.16 18.66 6.76
CA HIS A 206 -10.14 17.70 7.26
C HIS A 206 -9.86 16.24 6.87
N LEU A 207 -8.59 15.90 6.70
CA LEU A 207 -8.15 14.54 6.32
C LEU A 207 -7.80 13.66 7.52
N LEU A 208 -8.02 14.12 8.75
CA LEU A 208 -7.78 13.35 9.96
C LEU A 208 -9.08 13.11 10.74
N GLY A 209 -9.31 11.87 11.12
CA GLY A 209 -10.48 11.48 11.91
C GLY A 209 -10.66 9.97 12.02
N PRO A 210 -11.79 9.49 12.58
CA PRO A 210 -12.03 8.06 12.78
C PRO A 210 -12.11 7.24 11.48
N ASN A 211 -12.31 7.90 10.34
CA ASN A 211 -12.31 7.26 9.01
C ASN A 211 -10.94 7.30 8.33
N THR A 212 -9.88 7.70 9.05
CA THR A 212 -8.53 7.84 8.49
C THR A 212 -7.60 6.78 9.02
N SER A 213 -6.88 6.10 8.14
CA SER A 213 -5.71 5.31 8.49
C SER A 213 -4.45 5.86 7.80
N LEU A 214 -3.32 5.84 8.50
CA LEU A 214 -2.04 6.32 7.98
C LEU A 214 -1.01 5.19 8.03
N ALA A 215 -0.36 4.93 6.90
CA ALA A 215 0.66 3.89 6.79
C ALA A 215 2.05 4.42 7.20
N HIS A 216 2.87 3.51 7.72
CA HIS A 216 4.24 3.67 8.18
C HIS A 216 4.38 4.46 9.48
N ALA A 217 4.13 5.76 9.49
CA ALA A 217 4.22 6.66 10.65
C ALA A 217 5.51 6.47 11.49
N VAL A 218 6.63 6.10 10.82
CA VAL A 218 7.92 5.76 11.44
C VAL A 218 8.49 6.94 12.21
N TRP A 219 8.38 8.12 11.61
CA TRP A 219 9.01 9.35 12.11
C TRP A 219 8.05 10.28 12.84
N CYS A 220 6.94 9.76 13.34
CA CYS A 220 6.03 10.52 14.19
C CYS A 220 6.68 10.85 15.52
N SER A 221 6.54 12.10 15.97
CA SER A 221 6.85 12.51 17.34
C SER A 221 5.74 12.10 18.31
N ASP A 222 6.06 12.02 19.60
CA ASP A 222 5.09 11.70 20.64
C ASP A 222 3.89 12.66 20.67
N SER A 223 4.11 13.96 20.43
CA SER A 223 3.05 14.96 20.36
C SER A 223 2.14 14.77 19.12
N GLU A 224 2.69 14.29 17.99
CA GLU A 224 1.89 13.95 16.81
C GLU A 224 1.05 12.70 17.07
N LEU A 225 1.63 11.68 17.73
CA LEU A 225 0.90 10.48 18.14
C LEU A 225 -0.26 10.81 19.09
N HIS A 226 -0.04 11.68 20.07
CA HIS A 226 -1.10 12.16 20.95
C HIS A 226 -2.24 12.81 20.15
N THR A 227 -1.91 13.68 19.19
CA THR A 227 -2.90 14.34 18.34
C THR A 227 -3.67 13.35 17.46
N LEU A 228 -2.98 12.35 16.89
CA LEU A 228 -3.62 11.31 16.08
C LEU A 228 -4.57 10.44 16.91
N ALA A 229 -4.18 10.10 18.15
CA ALA A 229 -5.03 9.38 19.09
C ALA A 229 -6.30 10.15 19.44
N ASP A 230 -6.17 11.44 19.78
CA ASP A 230 -7.31 12.31 20.12
C ASP A 230 -8.30 12.46 18.97
N LEU A 231 -7.81 12.41 17.73
CA LEU A 231 -8.64 12.47 16.51
C LEU A 231 -9.20 11.09 16.10
N GLY A 232 -8.81 10.01 16.76
CA GLY A 232 -9.27 8.65 16.45
C GLY A 232 -8.68 8.09 15.16
N VAL A 233 -7.55 8.61 14.69
CA VAL A 233 -6.84 8.12 13.50
C VAL A 233 -6.22 6.75 13.79
N GLN A 234 -6.30 5.84 12.83
CA GLN A 234 -5.67 4.52 12.92
C GLN A 234 -4.28 4.54 12.26
N LEU A 235 -3.35 3.73 12.76
CA LEU A 235 -2.02 3.60 12.19
C LEU A 235 -1.78 2.18 11.67
N VAL A 236 -1.09 2.10 10.54
CA VAL A 236 -0.72 0.83 9.90
C VAL A 236 0.79 0.76 9.81
N THR A 237 1.43 -0.22 10.45
CA THR A 237 2.86 -0.43 10.28
C THR A 237 3.15 -1.43 9.17
N CYS A 238 4.22 -1.16 8.40
CA CYS A 238 4.73 -2.02 7.34
C CYS A 238 6.16 -2.47 7.68
N PRO A 239 6.37 -3.27 8.75
CA PRO A 239 7.70 -3.43 9.35
C PRO A 239 8.70 -4.12 8.42
N LEU A 240 8.23 -4.98 7.51
CA LEU A 240 9.12 -5.61 6.53
C LEU A 240 9.56 -4.63 5.46
N SER A 241 8.62 -3.87 4.88
CA SER A 241 8.91 -2.84 3.89
C SER A 241 9.84 -1.77 4.47
N ASN A 242 9.52 -1.27 5.67
CA ASN A 242 10.36 -0.31 6.38
C ASN A 242 11.80 -0.78 6.53
N ARG A 243 11.99 -2.07 6.83
CA ARG A 243 13.32 -2.68 6.96
C ARG A 243 14.03 -2.83 5.60
N LEU A 244 13.32 -3.28 4.56
CA LEU A 244 13.88 -3.47 3.22
C LEU A 244 14.26 -2.14 2.56
N LEU A 245 13.49 -1.08 2.80
CA LEU A 245 13.71 0.25 2.24
C LEU A 245 14.55 1.16 3.17
N GLY A 246 14.92 0.66 4.36
CA GLY A 246 15.78 1.39 5.29
C GLY A 246 15.14 2.65 5.88
N THR A 247 13.81 2.71 5.95
CA THR A 247 13.07 3.89 6.44
C THR A 247 13.08 4.01 7.97
N GLY A 248 13.37 2.94 8.69
CA GLY A 248 13.43 2.88 10.15
C GLY A 248 12.40 1.94 10.74
N GLU A 249 12.27 1.98 12.07
CA GLU A 249 11.30 1.17 12.81
C GLU A 249 10.20 2.07 13.38
N ALA A 250 8.94 1.72 13.11
CA ALA A 250 7.81 2.46 13.65
C ALA A 250 7.75 2.31 15.20
N PRO A 251 7.49 3.39 15.94
CA PRO A 251 7.43 3.35 17.43
C PRO A 251 6.10 2.75 17.91
N VAL A 252 5.84 1.49 17.54
CA VAL A 252 4.54 0.81 17.75
C VAL A 252 4.17 0.74 19.23
N GLU A 253 5.13 0.52 20.14
CA GLU A 253 4.87 0.56 21.58
C GLU A 253 4.30 1.92 22.02
N SER A 254 4.82 3.03 21.47
CA SER A 254 4.27 4.37 21.75
C SER A 254 2.86 4.51 21.18
N TRP A 255 2.57 3.97 19.98
CA TRP A 255 1.23 3.99 19.42
C TRP A 255 0.21 3.30 20.33
N LEU A 256 0.56 2.10 20.83
CA LEU A 256 -0.29 1.33 21.75
C LEU A 256 -0.48 2.05 23.08
N ASN A 257 0.56 2.69 23.61
CA ASN A 257 0.50 3.47 24.86
C ASN A 257 -0.42 4.70 24.73
N HIS A 258 -0.56 5.27 23.53
CA HIS A 258 -1.53 6.32 23.23
C HIS A 258 -2.95 5.79 22.94
N GLY A 259 -3.15 4.46 22.94
CA GLY A 259 -4.44 3.83 22.65
C GLY A 259 -4.83 3.88 21.17
N ILE A 260 -3.87 4.07 20.27
CA ILE A 260 -4.11 4.11 18.82
C ILE A 260 -4.43 2.70 18.32
N THR A 261 -5.53 2.55 17.58
CA THR A 261 -5.84 1.31 16.88
C THR A 261 -4.83 1.06 15.76
N THR A 262 -4.27 -0.15 15.72
CA THR A 262 -3.17 -0.48 14.81
C THR A 262 -3.50 -1.64 13.89
N GLY A 263 -2.95 -1.59 12.68
CA GLY A 263 -3.00 -2.65 11.68
C GLY A 263 -1.62 -2.99 11.14
N ILE A 264 -1.53 -4.08 10.39
CA ILE A 264 -0.36 -4.49 9.62
C ILE A 264 -0.60 -4.24 8.13
N GLY A 265 0.40 -3.69 7.45
CA GLY A 265 0.52 -3.62 6.01
C GLY A 265 1.65 -4.51 5.52
N LEU A 266 1.41 -5.23 4.43
CA LEU A 266 2.45 -6.00 3.74
C LEU A 266 3.14 -5.17 2.66
N ASP A 267 2.49 -4.08 2.23
CA ASP A 267 2.99 -3.13 1.25
C ASP A 267 3.28 -3.82 -0.12
N SER A 268 4.43 -3.55 -0.71
CA SER A 268 4.94 -4.27 -1.89
C SER A 268 6.15 -5.16 -1.51
N ALA A 269 6.15 -5.64 -0.27
CA ALA A 269 7.17 -6.55 0.21
C ALA A 269 7.04 -7.93 -0.44
N ASP A 270 8.09 -8.74 -0.29
CA ASP A 270 8.17 -10.09 -0.83
C ASP A 270 6.93 -10.92 -0.46
N SER A 271 6.21 -11.34 -1.49
CA SER A 271 5.00 -12.16 -1.36
C SER A 271 5.26 -13.54 -0.75
N SER A 272 6.50 -13.98 -0.60
CA SER A 272 6.84 -15.25 0.06
C SER A 272 6.71 -15.20 1.58
N ILE A 273 6.63 -14.01 2.20
CA ILE A 273 6.64 -13.85 3.66
C ILE A 273 5.21 -13.88 4.21
N ARG A 274 5.06 -14.52 5.36
CA ARG A 274 3.77 -14.76 6.00
C ARG A 274 3.32 -13.57 6.85
N PRO A 275 2.04 -13.17 6.81
CA PRO A 275 1.53 -12.02 7.56
C PRO A 275 1.85 -12.08 9.06
N LEU A 276 1.73 -13.26 9.68
CA LEU A 276 2.02 -13.43 11.11
C LEU A 276 3.51 -13.22 11.45
N GLU A 277 4.43 -13.60 10.55
CA GLU A 277 5.85 -13.32 10.73
C GLU A 277 6.14 -11.82 10.59
N VAL A 278 5.50 -11.17 9.62
CA VAL A 278 5.62 -9.70 9.45
C VAL A 278 5.11 -8.98 10.70
N ALA A 279 3.93 -9.35 11.20
CA ALA A 279 3.35 -8.74 12.38
C ALA A 279 4.26 -8.88 13.63
N ARG A 280 4.89 -10.03 13.81
CA ARG A 280 5.82 -10.30 14.92
C ARG A 280 7.14 -9.53 14.86
N LEU A 281 7.41 -8.82 13.76
CA LEU A 281 8.53 -7.88 13.72
C LEU A 281 8.28 -6.62 14.56
N ALA A 282 7.00 -6.29 14.80
CA ALA A 282 6.58 -5.06 15.46
C ALA A 282 5.75 -5.28 16.74
N PHE A 283 5.12 -6.44 16.90
CA PHE A 283 4.13 -6.72 17.94
C PHE A 283 4.48 -7.98 18.75
N SER A 284 4.02 -8.04 20.00
CA SER A 284 3.93 -9.30 20.74
C SER A 284 2.92 -10.26 20.06
N PRO A 285 2.93 -11.57 20.38
CA PRO A 285 2.04 -12.53 19.70
C PRO A 285 0.54 -12.17 19.77
N SER A 286 0.05 -11.65 20.89
CA SER A 286 -1.36 -11.27 21.05
C SER A 286 -1.71 -9.98 20.29
N GLU A 287 -0.81 -9.00 20.32
CA GLU A 287 -0.97 -7.74 19.56
C GLU A 287 -0.88 -7.98 18.05
N ALA A 288 -0.01 -8.91 17.62
CA ALA A 288 0.09 -9.31 16.21
C ALA A 288 -1.22 -9.92 15.70
N ASP A 289 -1.86 -10.78 16.50
CA ASP A 289 -3.17 -11.33 16.16
C ASP A 289 -4.25 -10.26 16.10
N GLU A 290 -4.26 -9.31 17.01
CA GLU A 290 -5.19 -8.17 17.01
C GLU A 290 -4.97 -7.28 15.79
N ALA A 291 -3.72 -6.89 15.51
CA ALA A 291 -3.38 -6.03 14.37
C ALA A 291 -3.69 -6.67 13.01
N LEU A 292 -3.59 -8.01 12.92
CA LEU A 292 -3.95 -8.77 11.72
C LEU A 292 -5.46 -9.07 11.59
N THR A 293 -6.26 -8.82 12.61
CA THR A 293 -7.69 -9.15 12.63
C THR A 293 -8.54 -7.92 12.95
N THR A 294 -8.96 -7.76 14.20
CA THR A 294 -9.88 -6.68 14.61
C THR A 294 -9.30 -5.28 14.42
N GLY A 295 -8.03 -5.08 14.75
CA GLY A 295 -7.31 -3.83 14.49
C GLY A 295 -7.18 -3.54 13.00
N GLY A 296 -6.80 -4.58 12.21
CA GLY A 296 -6.75 -4.48 10.76
C GLY A 296 -8.09 -4.11 10.14
N LEU A 297 -9.19 -4.79 10.54
CA LEU A 297 -10.55 -4.45 10.07
C LEU A 297 -10.92 -2.99 10.37
N ALA A 298 -10.61 -2.50 11.56
CA ALA A 298 -10.82 -1.10 11.91
C ALA A 298 -10.00 -0.18 11.01
N CYS A 299 -8.72 -0.48 10.77
CA CYS A 299 -7.84 0.28 9.88
C CYS A 299 -8.33 0.34 8.44
N VAL A 300 -9.07 -0.64 7.95
CA VAL A 300 -9.63 -0.65 6.60
C VAL A 300 -11.11 -0.23 6.55
N GLY A 301 -11.71 0.09 7.71
CA GLY A 301 -13.09 0.55 7.81
C GLY A 301 -14.14 -0.54 7.57
N VAL A 302 -13.78 -1.81 7.70
CA VAL A 302 -14.71 -2.94 7.62
C VAL A 302 -15.20 -3.26 9.03
N MET A 303 -16.49 -3.04 9.27
CA MET A 303 -17.08 -3.19 10.61
C MET A 303 -17.06 -4.63 11.13
N ARG A 304 -17.20 -5.60 10.25
CA ARG A 304 -17.25 -7.02 10.58
C ARG A 304 -16.92 -7.85 9.34
N SER A 305 -16.24 -8.97 9.55
CA SER A 305 -16.04 -10.02 8.55
C SER A 305 -16.36 -11.36 9.19
N ASP A 306 -17.17 -12.16 8.50
CA ASP A 306 -17.46 -13.55 8.87
C ASP A 306 -16.55 -14.53 8.09
N ASP A 307 -15.52 -14.02 7.43
CA ASP A 307 -14.53 -14.83 6.69
C ASP A 307 -13.76 -15.74 7.63
N THR A 308 -13.45 -16.93 7.15
CA THR A 308 -12.78 -17.93 7.98
C THR A 308 -11.58 -18.55 7.28
N VAL A 309 -10.56 -18.82 8.06
CA VAL A 309 -9.38 -19.58 7.65
C VAL A 309 -9.26 -20.84 8.50
N ILE A 310 -9.19 -21.98 7.83
CA ILE A 310 -8.85 -23.27 8.45
C ILE A 310 -7.37 -23.52 8.17
N TRP A 311 -6.58 -23.60 9.23
CA TRP A 311 -5.15 -23.80 9.15
C TRP A 311 -4.78 -25.29 9.25
N GLN A 312 -3.88 -25.73 8.39
CA GLN A 312 -3.12 -26.97 8.60
C GLN A 312 -2.06 -26.76 9.69
N ASP A 313 -1.35 -25.62 9.62
CA ASP A 313 -0.40 -25.17 10.62
C ASP A 313 -0.35 -23.62 10.59
N ARG A 314 -0.98 -22.98 11.57
CA ARG A 314 -1.08 -21.51 11.63
C ARG A 314 0.27 -20.87 11.87
N GLU A 315 1.10 -21.45 12.73
CA GLU A 315 2.43 -20.93 13.03
C GLU A 315 3.35 -20.97 11.80
N ARG A 316 3.18 -21.98 10.97
CA ARG A 316 3.91 -22.09 9.69
C ARG A 316 3.18 -21.41 8.52
N GLY A 317 2.04 -20.78 8.77
CA GLY A 317 1.22 -20.13 7.74
C GLY A 317 0.70 -21.10 6.68
N LEU A 318 0.50 -22.37 7.04
CA LEU A 318 -0.02 -23.38 6.11
C LEU A 318 -1.54 -23.38 6.17
N VAL A 319 -2.15 -22.85 5.12
CA VAL A 319 -3.61 -22.75 4.98
C VAL A 319 -4.17 -24.09 4.48
N GLY A 320 -5.28 -24.52 5.06
CA GLY A 320 -6.06 -25.67 4.60
C GLY A 320 -7.26 -25.26 3.75
N SER A 321 -8.01 -24.24 4.23
CA SER A 321 -9.17 -23.69 3.53
C SER A 321 -9.33 -22.22 3.86
N VAL A 322 -9.83 -21.43 2.90
CA VAL A 322 -10.22 -20.03 3.09
C VAL A 322 -11.61 -19.82 2.52
N GLU A 323 -12.49 -19.24 3.33
CA GLU A 323 -13.83 -18.83 2.92
C GLU A 323 -13.97 -17.30 3.07
N ILE A 324 -14.40 -16.64 1.99
CA ILE A 324 -14.64 -15.19 1.92
C ILE A 324 -16.05 -14.97 1.39
N ASP A 325 -16.88 -14.23 2.13
CA ASP A 325 -18.27 -13.95 1.77
C ASP A 325 -19.07 -15.23 1.40
N GLY A 326 -18.85 -16.33 2.16
CA GLY A 326 -19.51 -17.62 1.94
C GLY A 326 -18.97 -18.41 0.74
N ARG A 327 -17.89 -17.97 0.09
CA ARG A 327 -17.26 -18.65 -1.04
C ARG A 327 -15.94 -19.29 -0.61
N VAL A 328 -15.79 -20.57 -0.82
CA VAL A 328 -14.54 -21.27 -0.57
C VAL A 328 -13.56 -21.00 -1.72
N LEU A 329 -12.52 -20.22 -1.45
CA LEU A 329 -11.50 -19.82 -2.42
C LEU A 329 -10.27 -20.75 -2.37
N ILE A 330 -9.88 -21.18 -1.17
CA ILE A 330 -8.85 -22.21 -0.96
C ILE A 330 -9.49 -23.47 -0.44
N ASN A 331 -9.18 -24.60 -1.03
CA ASN A 331 -9.55 -25.92 -0.54
C ASN A 331 -8.34 -26.86 -0.60
N GLN A 332 -8.07 -27.56 0.49
CA GLN A 332 -6.90 -28.45 0.63
C GLN A 332 -5.57 -27.76 0.30
N GLY A 333 -5.46 -26.46 0.65
CA GLY A 333 -4.27 -25.66 0.43
C GLY A 333 -4.09 -25.15 -1.01
N GLN A 334 -5.07 -25.29 -1.87
CA GLN A 334 -5.00 -24.85 -3.28
C GLN A 334 -6.13 -23.88 -3.60
N PHE A 335 -5.80 -22.82 -4.32
CA PHE A 335 -6.79 -21.90 -4.88
C PHE A 335 -7.67 -22.62 -5.90
N HIS A 336 -8.94 -22.27 -5.95
CA HIS A 336 -9.96 -23.03 -6.73
C HIS A 336 -9.72 -23.03 -8.25
N ASP A 337 -9.01 -22.03 -8.80
CA ASP A 337 -8.65 -21.92 -10.23
C ASP A 337 -7.14 -21.81 -10.42
N GLN A 338 -6.43 -22.90 -10.16
CA GLN A 338 -4.97 -22.98 -10.34
C GLN A 338 -4.54 -22.68 -11.78
N SER A 339 -5.34 -23.10 -12.77
CA SER A 339 -5.04 -22.85 -14.18
C SER A 339 -4.99 -21.36 -14.51
N ALA A 340 -5.93 -20.57 -13.97
CA ALA A 340 -5.92 -19.12 -14.13
C ALA A 340 -4.71 -18.48 -13.47
N VAL A 341 -4.31 -18.96 -12.27
CA VAL A 341 -3.12 -18.48 -11.54
C VAL A 341 -1.85 -18.76 -12.33
N GLU A 342 -1.67 -19.99 -12.78
CA GLU A 342 -0.50 -20.40 -13.58
C GLU A 342 -0.41 -19.58 -14.88
N GLY A 343 -1.53 -19.39 -15.58
CA GLY A 343 -1.59 -18.57 -16.79
C GLY A 343 -1.23 -17.10 -16.55
N ALA A 344 -1.69 -16.51 -15.45
CA ALA A 344 -1.34 -15.15 -15.06
C ALA A 344 0.15 -15.02 -14.70
N ARG A 345 0.67 -15.94 -13.86
CA ARG A 345 2.10 -15.99 -13.51
C ARG A 345 2.99 -16.12 -14.75
N GLN A 346 2.58 -16.93 -15.74
CA GLN A 346 3.32 -17.07 -16.99
C GLN A 346 3.36 -15.74 -17.77
N ARG A 347 2.24 -15.01 -17.90
CA ARG A 347 2.21 -13.71 -18.61
C ARG A 347 3.03 -12.64 -17.88
N ILE A 348 3.00 -12.62 -16.55
CA ILE A 348 3.85 -11.76 -15.72
C ILE A 348 5.33 -12.08 -16.00
N PHE A 349 5.71 -13.36 -15.89
CA PHE A 349 7.09 -13.79 -16.16
C PHE A 349 7.56 -13.36 -17.57
N GLU A 350 6.75 -13.57 -18.60
CA GLU A 350 7.07 -13.19 -19.95
C GLU A 350 7.24 -11.66 -20.11
N ALA A 351 6.39 -10.86 -19.43
CA ALA A 351 6.54 -9.41 -19.43
C ALA A 351 7.85 -8.98 -18.75
N MET A 352 8.17 -9.58 -17.60
CA MET A 352 9.40 -9.34 -16.88
C MET A 352 10.65 -9.69 -17.70
N GLN A 353 10.61 -10.82 -18.43
CA GLN A 353 11.72 -11.25 -19.28
C GLN A 353 11.88 -10.35 -20.51
N ARG A 354 10.79 -9.95 -21.16
CA ARG A 354 10.84 -9.05 -22.33
C ARG A 354 11.48 -7.70 -22.01
N ASP A 355 11.24 -7.19 -20.81
CA ASP A 355 11.74 -5.86 -20.39
C ASP A 355 13.06 -5.92 -19.60
N ALA A 356 13.60 -7.09 -19.29
CA ALA A 356 14.74 -7.24 -18.39
C ALA A 356 15.97 -6.40 -18.83
N VAL A 357 16.25 -6.38 -20.14
CA VAL A 357 17.38 -5.60 -20.69
C VAL A 357 17.11 -4.10 -20.57
N ASN A 358 15.89 -3.66 -20.92
CA ASN A 358 15.52 -2.24 -20.82
C ASN A 358 15.49 -1.78 -19.36
N ARG A 359 14.95 -2.61 -18.44
CA ARG A 359 14.97 -2.32 -17.00
C ARG A 359 16.42 -2.13 -16.50
N THR A 360 17.33 -3.04 -16.86
CA THR A 360 18.74 -2.91 -16.48
C THR A 360 19.35 -1.61 -17.02
N LYS A 361 19.03 -1.24 -18.25
CA LYS A 361 19.48 0.01 -18.85
C LYS A 361 18.93 1.22 -18.08
N ARG A 362 17.63 1.27 -17.80
CA ARG A 362 17.02 2.34 -17.01
C ARG A 362 17.67 2.46 -15.62
N LEU A 363 17.91 1.35 -14.93
CA LEU A 363 18.60 1.36 -13.63
C LEU A 363 20.00 1.93 -13.74
N SER A 364 20.76 1.57 -14.79
CA SER A 364 22.10 2.12 -15.03
C SER A 364 22.09 3.62 -15.32
N GLU A 365 21.07 4.11 -16.01
CA GLU A 365 20.90 5.56 -16.26
C GLU A 365 20.62 6.31 -14.95
N ILE A 366 19.75 5.78 -14.08
CA ILE A 366 19.52 6.34 -12.73
C ILE A 366 20.82 6.32 -11.92
N ASP A 367 21.57 5.21 -11.92
CA ASP A 367 22.84 5.10 -11.18
C ASP A 367 23.83 6.18 -11.60
N SER A 368 23.83 6.58 -12.88
CA SER A 368 24.73 7.62 -13.39
C SER A 368 24.43 9.02 -12.82
N VAL A 369 23.21 9.30 -12.40
CA VAL A 369 22.77 10.58 -11.83
C VAL A 369 22.55 10.53 -10.31
N SER A 370 22.62 9.34 -9.70
CA SER A 370 22.31 9.12 -8.27
C SER A 370 23.16 9.99 -7.32
N HIS A 371 24.40 10.31 -7.68
CA HIS A 371 25.25 11.16 -6.85
C HIS A 371 24.73 12.60 -6.79
N ASP A 372 24.33 13.17 -7.92
CA ASP A 372 23.80 14.54 -8.00
C ASP A 372 22.39 14.60 -7.43
N TYR A 373 21.58 13.58 -7.67
CA TYR A 373 20.28 13.41 -7.04
C TYR A 373 20.39 13.42 -5.51
N ARG A 374 21.24 12.59 -4.90
CA ARG A 374 21.43 12.56 -3.45
C ARG A 374 21.83 13.92 -2.90
N ARG A 375 22.73 14.66 -3.57
CA ARG A 375 23.11 16.01 -3.14
C ARG A 375 21.93 16.99 -3.18
N SER A 376 21.03 16.85 -4.15
CA SER A 376 19.84 17.71 -4.23
C SER A 376 18.84 17.41 -3.11
N VAL A 377 18.70 16.13 -2.75
CA VAL A 377 17.82 15.66 -1.65
C VAL A 377 18.44 15.95 -0.28
N GLU A 378 19.74 15.69 -0.06
CA GLU A 378 20.43 15.99 1.19
C GLU A 378 20.45 17.49 1.52
N GLY A 379 20.43 18.36 0.50
CA GLY A 379 20.27 19.80 0.69
C GLY A 379 18.95 20.18 1.40
N CYS A 380 17.96 19.34 1.32
CA CYS A 380 16.67 19.52 1.98
C CYS A 380 16.62 18.86 3.38
N LEU A 381 17.62 18.04 3.72
CA LEU A 381 17.71 17.33 5.02
C LEU A 381 18.49 18.13 6.08
N LYS A 382 19.00 19.32 5.77
CA LYS A 382 19.69 20.23 6.67
C LYS A 382 18.78 21.34 7.18
#